data_811a38368a146f9661d9e95f0cecbb07
#
_entry.id   811a38368a146f9661d9e95f0cecbb07
#
_cell.length_a   1.000
_cell.length_b   1.000
_cell.length_c   1.000
_cell.angle_alpha   90.00
_cell.angle_beta   90.00
_cell.angle_gamma   90.00
#
_symmetry.space_group_name_H-M   'P 1'
#
loop_
_entity.id
_entity.type
_entity.pdbx_description
1 polymer ?
#
loop_
_entity_poly.entity_id
_entity_poly.type
_entity_poly.pdbx_seq_one_letter_code
_entity_poly.pdbx_strand_id
1 'polypeptide(L)'
;MRVLNKDAVDITLEQLNFDDADLKNLRKSIHSTQGLILVTGPTGSGKSTTLYSILKEVSKPHLNILTAEDPVEYELDGVGQVQIKDDIGLTFASALRSFLRQDPEIILVGEMRDKETVDIGLKAALTGHLVFSTLHTNDAPSTITRLQNMGTPDYLISAACQLVLAQRLARRTCKECR
;
A
#
# COMPACT_ATOMS: atom_id res chain seq x y z
N MET A 1 -13.63 21.47 2.26
CA MET A 1 -13.24 21.12 0.88
C MET A 1 -11.72 21.05 0.86
N ARG A 2 -11.12 19.91 0.52
CA ARG A 2 -9.66 19.74 0.43
C ARG A 2 -9.27 19.97 -1.03
N VAL A 3 -8.47 21.02 -1.30
CA VAL A 3 -7.95 21.26 -2.65
C VAL A 3 -6.74 20.32 -2.85
N LEU A 4 -6.86 19.41 -3.79
CA LEU A 4 -5.77 18.49 -4.14
C LEU A 4 -4.83 19.22 -5.12
N ASN A 5 -3.53 19.23 -4.80
CA ASN A 5 -2.52 19.77 -5.70
C ASN A 5 -2.15 18.68 -6.72
N LYS A 6 -2.51 18.88 -7.99
CA LYS A 6 -2.18 17.93 -9.08
C LYS A 6 -0.66 17.76 -9.27
N ASP A 7 0.14 18.76 -8.94
CA ASP A 7 1.60 18.68 -9.07
C ASP A 7 2.27 17.75 -8.04
N ALA A 8 1.55 17.40 -6.94
CA ALA A 8 2.01 16.41 -5.97
C ALA A 8 1.82 14.95 -6.47
N VAL A 9 1.21 14.77 -7.63
CA VAL A 9 0.80 13.49 -8.21
C VAL A 9 1.93 12.77 -8.95
N ASP A 10 2.95 13.50 -9.41
CA ASP A 10 4.02 12.98 -10.27
C ASP A 10 5.33 12.67 -9.55
N ILE A 11 5.27 12.35 -8.27
CA ILE A 11 6.45 11.98 -7.50
C ILE A 11 6.85 10.55 -7.88
N THR A 12 8.09 10.39 -8.37
CA THR A 12 8.70 9.08 -8.65
C THR A 12 9.37 8.51 -7.40
N LEU A 13 9.68 7.20 -7.38
CA LEU A 13 10.34 6.56 -6.25
C LEU A 13 11.72 7.18 -5.96
N GLU A 14 12.45 7.64 -6.99
CA GLU A 14 13.74 8.34 -6.85
C GLU A 14 13.59 9.66 -6.08
N GLN A 15 12.48 10.36 -6.25
CA GLN A 15 12.22 11.64 -5.60
C GLN A 15 11.85 11.48 -4.13
N LEU A 16 11.50 10.28 -3.68
CA LEU A 16 11.20 9.98 -2.28
C LEU A 16 12.45 9.88 -1.41
N ASN A 17 13.67 9.95 -2.01
CA ASN A 17 14.96 9.93 -1.33
C ASN A 17 15.21 8.70 -0.46
N PHE A 18 14.87 7.54 -0.94
CA PHE A 18 15.36 6.29 -0.38
C PHE A 18 16.87 6.18 -0.56
N ASP A 19 17.55 5.52 0.36
CA ASP A 19 18.91 5.06 0.12
C ASP A 19 18.92 4.05 -1.03
N ASP A 20 20.03 3.99 -1.79
CA ASP A 20 20.14 3.12 -2.97
C ASP A 20 19.86 1.64 -2.63
N ALA A 21 20.31 1.18 -1.45
CA ALA A 21 20.06 -0.18 -0.98
C ALA A 21 18.58 -0.44 -0.70
N ASP A 22 17.90 0.51 -0.06
CA ASP A 22 16.48 0.42 0.26
C ASP A 22 15.62 0.51 -1.01
N LEU A 23 15.96 1.41 -1.93
CA LEU A 23 15.29 1.53 -3.23
C LEU A 23 15.42 0.23 -4.04
N LYS A 24 16.60 -0.39 -4.02
CA LYS A 24 16.83 -1.68 -4.68
C LYS A 24 15.99 -2.80 -4.07
N ASN A 25 15.91 -2.86 -2.73
CA ASN A 25 15.09 -3.85 -2.02
C ASN A 25 13.60 -3.62 -2.29
N LEU A 26 13.15 -2.37 -2.26
CA LEU A 26 11.78 -2.00 -2.59
C LEU A 26 11.43 -2.46 -4.01
N ARG A 27 12.27 -2.11 -5.00
CA ARG A 27 12.06 -2.51 -6.41
C ARG A 27 12.03 -4.02 -6.60
N LYS A 28 12.89 -4.75 -5.92
CA LYS A 28 12.84 -6.22 -5.94
C LYS A 28 11.49 -6.74 -5.44
N SER A 29 10.94 -6.15 -4.38
CA SER A 29 9.68 -6.59 -3.78
C SER A 29 8.46 -6.19 -4.61
N ILE A 30 8.41 -4.97 -5.16
CA ILE A 30 7.26 -4.50 -5.96
C ILE A 30 7.14 -5.16 -7.32
N HIS A 31 8.19 -5.81 -7.81
CA HIS A 31 8.18 -6.61 -9.03
C HIS A 31 7.99 -8.11 -8.77
N SER A 32 7.66 -8.50 -7.54
CA SER A 32 7.26 -9.87 -7.24
C SER A 32 5.91 -10.20 -7.84
N THR A 33 5.68 -11.45 -8.16
CA THR A 33 4.40 -11.91 -8.72
C THR A 33 3.28 -12.00 -7.69
N GLN A 34 3.65 -12.12 -6.41
CA GLN A 34 2.70 -12.23 -5.29
C GLN A 34 3.37 -11.83 -3.99
N GLY A 35 2.58 -11.56 -2.97
CA GLY A 35 3.03 -11.23 -1.62
C GLY A 35 2.37 -9.98 -1.06
N LEU A 36 2.59 -9.72 0.22
CA LEU A 36 2.11 -8.54 0.92
C LEU A 36 3.25 -7.56 1.17
N ILE A 37 3.06 -6.32 0.74
CA ILE A 37 3.96 -5.21 1.00
C ILE A 37 3.21 -4.18 1.85
N LEU A 38 3.75 -3.87 3.01
CA LEU A 38 3.15 -2.93 3.95
C LEU A 38 3.96 -1.64 4.04
N VAL A 39 3.26 -0.52 3.92
CA VAL A 39 3.84 0.81 4.19
C VAL A 39 3.26 1.32 5.49
N THR A 40 4.11 1.62 6.46
CA THR A 40 3.70 2.01 7.81
C THR A 40 4.29 3.33 8.25
N GLY A 41 3.68 3.94 9.25
CA GLY A 41 4.06 5.24 9.78
C GLY A 41 2.84 6.02 10.28
N PRO A 42 3.06 7.13 10.99
CA PRO A 42 1.97 7.99 11.48
C PRO A 42 1.21 8.65 10.34
N THR A 43 0.07 9.27 10.67
CA THR A 43 -0.66 10.13 9.74
C THR A 43 0.24 11.23 9.23
N GLY A 44 0.18 11.51 7.92
CA GLY A 44 1.02 12.52 7.28
C GLY A 44 2.48 12.10 7.02
N SER A 45 2.84 10.81 7.20
CA SER A 45 4.20 10.33 6.89
C SER A 45 4.46 10.06 5.40
N GLY A 46 3.47 10.30 4.52
CA GLY A 46 3.62 10.13 3.08
C GLY A 46 3.30 8.72 2.55
N LYS A 47 2.63 7.87 3.33
CA LYS A 47 2.29 6.49 2.93
C LYS A 47 1.55 6.43 1.58
N SER A 48 0.48 7.21 1.41
CA SER A 48 -0.29 7.25 0.16
C SER A 48 0.56 7.70 -1.02
N THR A 49 1.41 8.73 -0.82
CA THR A 49 2.35 9.19 -1.85
C THR A 49 3.29 8.08 -2.30
N THR A 50 3.88 7.35 -1.34
CA THR A 50 4.77 6.21 -1.64
C THR A 50 4.03 5.10 -2.37
N LEU A 51 2.84 4.72 -1.91
CA LEU A 51 2.04 3.68 -2.56
C LEU A 51 1.63 4.06 -3.98
N TYR A 52 1.24 5.31 -4.21
CA TYR A 52 0.89 5.78 -5.54
C TYR A 52 2.12 5.85 -6.47
N SER A 53 3.30 6.24 -5.95
CA SER A 53 4.55 6.18 -6.71
C SER A 53 4.91 4.74 -7.08
N ILE A 54 4.68 3.79 -6.18
CA ILE A 54 4.83 2.35 -6.45
C ILE A 54 3.85 1.91 -7.55
N LEU A 55 2.56 2.22 -7.39
CA LEU A 55 1.55 1.83 -8.39
C LEU A 55 1.89 2.37 -9.78
N LYS A 56 2.35 3.61 -9.89
CA LYS A 56 2.80 4.19 -11.16
C LYS A 56 3.98 3.44 -11.76
N GLU A 57 4.97 3.04 -10.95
CA GLU A 57 6.15 2.30 -11.44
C GLU A 57 5.77 0.89 -11.94
N VAL A 58 4.83 0.20 -11.25
CA VAL A 58 4.43 -1.16 -11.60
C VAL A 58 3.28 -1.22 -12.60
N SER A 59 2.55 -0.14 -12.80
CA SER A 59 1.39 -0.09 -13.71
C SER A 59 1.83 -0.32 -15.16
N LYS A 60 1.20 -1.31 -15.80
CA LYS A 60 1.39 -1.65 -17.21
C LYS A 60 0.03 -1.90 -17.85
N PRO A 61 -0.15 -1.62 -19.15
CA PRO A 61 -1.46 -1.71 -19.81
C PRO A 61 -2.14 -3.09 -19.76
N HIS A 62 -1.39 -4.15 -19.49
CA HIS A 62 -1.91 -5.52 -19.42
C HIS A 62 -2.18 -6.01 -17.99
N LEU A 63 -1.90 -5.19 -16.97
CA LEU A 63 -2.13 -5.55 -15.58
C LEU A 63 -3.47 -4.99 -15.10
N ASN A 64 -4.27 -5.82 -14.46
CA ASN A 64 -5.48 -5.41 -13.76
C ASN A 64 -5.11 -4.97 -12.33
N ILE A 65 -5.14 -3.68 -12.08
CA ILE A 65 -4.79 -3.06 -10.80
C ILE A 65 -6.06 -2.51 -10.18
N LEU A 66 -6.40 -2.98 -8.98
CA LEU A 66 -7.58 -2.54 -8.25
C LEU A 66 -7.20 -1.95 -6.88
N THR A 67 -7.82 -0.84 -6.52
CA THR A 67 -7.59 -0.20 -5.23
C THR A 67 -8.88 0.02 -4.45
N ALA A 68 -8.82 -0.16 -3.14
CA ALA A 68 -9.88 0.19 -2.18
C ALA A 68 -9.32 1.24 -1.22
N GLU A 69 -9.90 2.44 -1.19
CA GLU A 69 -9.31 3.61 -0.52
C GLU A 69 -10.35 4.41 0.28
N ASP A 70 -9.89 5.09 1.35
CA ASP A 70 -10.73 5.94 2.19
C ASP A 70 -9.99 7.23 2.62
N PRO A 71 -10.12 8.32 1.84
CA PRO A 71 -10.69 8.41 0.49
C PRO A 71 -9.67 8.10 -0.63
N VAL A 72 -10.15 8.04 -1.89
CA VAL A 72 -9.29 8.16 -3.08
C VAL A 72 -8.70 9.58 -3.10
N GLU A 73 -7.36 9.68 -3.03
CA GLU A 73 -6.71 11.00 -2.95
C GLU A 73 -6.68 11.69 -4.32
N TYR A 74 -6.44 10.94 -5.40
CA TYR A 74 -6.54 11.39 -6.81
C TYR A 74 -6.62 10.19 -7.75
N GLU A 75 -7.12 10.42 -8.95
CA GLU A 75 -7.28 9.38 -9.96
C GLU A 75 -5.94 8.99 -10.60
N LEU A 76 -5.74 7.69 -10.77
CA LEU A 76 -4.60 7.10 -11.47
C LEU A 76 -5.07 6.46 -12.78
N ASP A 77 -4.46 6.86 -13.89
CA ASP A 77 -4.77 6.28 -15.18
C ASP A 77 -4.45 4.77 -15.22
N GLY A 78 -5.40 3.99 -15.73
CA GLY A 78 -5.26 2.54 -15.84
C GLY A 78 -5.44 1.75 -14.54
N VAL A 79 -5.88 2.39 -13.45
CA VAL A 79 -6.14 1.76 -12.15
C VAL A 79 -7.64 1.83 -11.82
N GLY A 80 -8.23 0.70 -11.47
CA GLY A 80 -9.61 0.64 -10.99
C GLY A 80 -9.68 1.03 -9.52
N GLN A 81 -10.04 2.28 -9.20
CA GLN A 81 -10.07 2.80 -7.84
C GLN A 81 -11.49 2.80 -7.28
N VAL A 82 -11.67 2.20 -6.11
CA VAL A 82 -12.93 2.15 -5.38
C VAL A 82 -12.81 2.92 -4.07
N GLN A 83 -13.65 3.93 -3.91
CA GLN A 83 -13.75 4.64 -2.64
C GLN A 83 -14.66 3.89 -1.67
N ILE A 84 -14.15 3.60 -0.48
CA ILE A 84 -14.90 2.97 0.60
C ILE A 84 -16.02 3.89 1.10
N LYS A 85 -17.16 3.28 1.42
CA LYS A 85 -18.35 3.93 1.96
C LYS A 85 -18.99 2.99 2.98
N ASP A 86 -18.51 3.05 4.22
CA ASP A 86 -18.96 2.16 5.30
C ASP A 86 -20.44 2.33 5.61
N ASP A 87 -20.99 3.52 5.41
CA ASP A 87 -22.41 3.86 5.63
C ASP A 87 -23.38 3.04 4.76
N ILE A 88 -22.93 2.56 3.60
CA ILE A 88 -23.71 1.70 2.70
C ILE A 88 -23.18 0.25 2.64
N GLY A 89 -22.29 -0.14 3.55
CA GLY A 89 -21.72 -1.47 3.63
C GLY A 89 -20.60 -1.78 2.62
N LEU A 90 -20.12 -0.76 1.89
CA LEU A 90 -18.93 -0.91 1.03
C LEU A 90 -17.66 -0.74 1.87
N THR A 91 -17.28 -1.79 2.57
CA THR A 91 -16.10 -1.86 3.44
C THR A 91 -14.87 -2.35 2.68
N PHE A 92 -13.66 -2.21 3.27
CA PHE A 92 -12.42 -2.78 2.71
C PHE A 92 -12.55 -4.28 2.48
N ALA A 93 -13.11 -5.03 3.44
CA ALA A 93 -13.31 -6.47 3.31
C ALA A 93 -14.28 -6.83 2.17
N SER A 94 -15.39 -6.09 2.01
CA SER A 94 -16.36 -6.34 0.94
C SER A 94 -15.78 -6.03 -0.45
N ALA A 95 -15.02 -4.93 -0.57
CA ALA A 95 -14.33 -4.56 -1.79
C ALA A 95 -13.28 -5.63 -2.19
N LEU A 96 -12.43 -6.06 -1.26
CA LEU A 96 -11.44 -7.11 -1.48
C LEU A 96 -12.05 -8.41 -1.98
N ARG A 97 -13.16 -8.88 -1.37
CA ARG A 97 -13.86 -10.08 -1.85
C ARG A 97 -14.36 -9.92 -3.29
N SER A 98 -14.75 -8.72 -3.67
CA SER A 98 -15.19 -8.43 -5.04
C SER A 98 -14.02 -8.40 -6.01
N PHE A 99 -12.88 -7.82 -5.60
CA PHE A 99 -11.66 -7.77 -6.40
C PHE A 99 -11.15 -9.16 -6.75
N LEU A 100 -11.10 -10.07 -5.79
CA LEU A 100 -10.63 -11.45 -5.99
C LEU A 100 -11.46 -12.26 -7.02
N ARG A 101 -12.59 -11.74 -7.49
CA ARG A 101 -13.39 -12.32 -8.58
C ARG A 101 -13.19 -11.63 -9.92
N GLN A 102 -12.26 -10.69 -9.99
CA GLN A 102 -11.97 -9.89 -11.18
C GLN A 102 -10.56 -10.13 -11.74
N ASP A 103 -9.89 -11.20 -11.27
CA ASP A 103 -8.52 -11.60 -11.64
C ASP A 103 -7.53 -10.41 -11.62
N PRO A 104 -7.38 -9.69 -10.48
CA PRO A 104 -6.40 -8.63 -10.37
C PRO A 104 -4.99 -9.19 -10.19
N GLU A 105 -4.00 -8.64 -10.86
CA GLU A 105 -2.60 -8.92 -10.56
C GLU A 105 -2.11 -8.14 -9.34
N ILE A 106 -2.62 -6.90 -9.19
CA ILE A 106 -2.19 -5.99 -8.12
C ILE A 106 -3.42 -5.46 -7.38
N ILE A 107 -3.38 -5.54 -6.06
CA ILE A 107 -4.43 -5.00 -5.18
C ILE A 107 -3.80 -4.00 -4.22
N LEU A 108 -4.37 -2.80 -4.12
CA LEU A 108 -4.06 -1.88 -3.03
C LEU A 108 -5.25 -1.78 -2.08
N VAL A 109 -4.99 -2.03 -0.81
CA VAL A 109 -5.93 -1.77 0.30
C VAL A 109 -5.41 -0.58 1.06
N GLY A 110 -6.12 0.52 1.06
CA GLY A 110 -5.67 1.79 1.66
C GLY A 110 -5.16 1.61 3.08
N GLU A 111 -5.86 0.82 3.89
CA GLU A 111 -5.40 0.39 5.21
C GLU A 111 -6.06 -0.90 5.67
N MET A 112 -5.39 -1.64 6.55
CA MET A 112 -5.91 -2.82 7.24
C MET A 112 -6.25 -2.44 8.69
N ARG A 113 -7.55 -2.19 8.95
CA ARG A 113 -8.05 -1.77 10.28
C ARG A 113 -8.52 -2.94 11.13
N ASP A 114 -8.99 -4.01 10.51
CA ASP A 114 -9.67 -5.12 11.13
C ASP A 114 -9.11 -6.48 10.68
N LYS A 115 -9.37 -7.50 11.48
CA LYS A 115 -8.90 -8.87 11.24
C LYS A 115 -9.40 -9.42 9.90
N GLU A 116 -10.66 -9.14 9.55
CA GLU A 116 -11.27 -9.69 8.35
C GLU A 116 -10.54 -9.19 7.08
N THR A 117 -10.28 -7.89 7.01
CA THR A 117 -9.50 -7.27 5.90
C THR A 117 -8.09 -7.85 5.84
N VAL A 118 -7.42 -8.02 6.99
CA VAL A 118 -6.09 -8.63 7.06
C VAL A 118 -6.11 -10.07 6.54
N ASP A 119 -7.05 -10.88 7.01
CA ASP A 119 -7.14 -12.30 6.62
C ASP A 119 -7.38 -12.47 5.11
N ILE A 120 -8.23 -11.61 4.51
CA ILE A 120 -8.48 -11.64 3.06
C ILE A 120 -7.23 -11.19 2.29
N GLY A 121 -6.59 -10.09 2.71
CA GLY A 121 -5.39 -9.56 2.06
C GLY A 121 -4.21 -10.54 2.11
N LEU A 122 -3.98 -11.21 3.24
CA LEU A 122 -2.95 -12.24 3.37
C LEU A 122 -3.23 -13.46 2.48
N LYS A 123 -4.48 -13.92 2.44
CA LYS A 123 -4.87 -15.02 1.54
C LYS A 123 -4.67 -14.65 0.08
N ALA A 124 -5.04 -13.43 -0.32
CA ALA A 124 -4.77 -12.92 -1.66
C ALA A 124 -3.27 -12.94 -1.98
N ALA A 125 -2.44 -12.42 -1.05
CA ALA A 125 -0.99 -12.39 -1.18
C ALA A 125 -0.35 -13.79 -1.31
N LEU A 126 -0.99 -14.84 -0.79
CA LEU A 126 -0.54 -16.23 -0.90
C LEU A 126 -1.07 -16.96 -2.13
N THR A 127 -2.07 -16.39 -2.81
CA THR A 127 -2.76 -17.03 -3.94
C THR A 127 -2.52 -16.36 -5.29
N GLY A 128 -1.37 -15.72 -5.45
CA GLY A 128 -0.92 -15.20 -6.75
C GLY A 128 -1.12 -13.70 -6.95
N HIS A 129 -1.52 -12.94 -5.92
CA HIS A 129 -1.74 -11.50 -6.03
C HIS A 129 -0.64 -10.72 -5.30
N LEU A 130 -0.21 -9.61 -5.88
CA LEU A 130 0.65 -8.64 -5.19
C LEU A 130 -0.24 -7.64 -4.45
N VAL A 131 -0.18 -7.66 -3.12
CA VAL A 131 -1.04 -6.84 -2.26
C VAL A 131 -0.23 -5.74 -1.60
N PHE A 132 -0.67 -4.50 -1.76
CA PHE A 132 -0.16 -3.33 -1.06
C PHE A 132 -1.15 -2.88 0.00
N SER A 133 -0.65 -2.49 1.18
CA SER A 133 -1.51 -1.89 2.20
C SER A 133 -0.75 -1.02 3.17
N THR A 134 -1.49 -0.35 4.05
CA THR A 134 -0.90 0.41 5.17
C THR A 134 -1.33 -0.11 6.52
N LEU A 135 -0.48 0.15 7.49
CA LEU A 135 -0.78 0.03 8.92
C LEU A 135 -0.26 1.27 9.66
N HIS A 136 -0.93 1.61 10.76
CA HIS A 136 -0.52 2.70 11.62
C HIS A 136 0.36 2.18 12.76
N THR A 137 1.63 1.89 12.46
CA THR A 137 2.66 1.50 13.43
C THR A 137 3.86 2.41 13.29
N ASN A 138 4.68 2.50 14.34
CA ASN A 138 5.80 3.44 14.39
C ASN A 138 7.05 2.94 13.66
N ASP A 139 7.19 1.64 13.51
CA ASP A 139 8.35 0.98 12.91
C ASP A 139 7.93 -0.36 12.28
N ALA A 140 8.84 -0.97 11.53
CA ALA A 140 8.59 -2.23 10.84
C ALA A 140 8.39 -3.43 11.80
N PRO A 141 9.18 -3.61 12.87
CA PRO A 141 8.92 -4.69 13.83
C PRO A 141 7.55 -4.60 14.50
N SER A 142 7.13 -3.41 14.93
CA SER A 142 5.81 -3.19 15.52
C SER A 142 4.66 -3.54 14.58
N THR A 143 4.89 -3.51 13.27
CA THR A 143 3.91 -3.93 12.28
C THR A 143 3.59 -5.41 12.39
N ILE A 144 4.60 -6.25 12.59
CA ILE A 144 4.43 -7.70 12.79
C ILE A 144 3.64 -7.96 14.06
N THR A 145 4.04 -7.32 15.18
CA THR A 145 3.31 -7.41 16.44
C THR A 145 1.85 -6.96 16.31
N ARG A 146 1.59 -5.92 15.50
CA ARG A 146 0.23 -5.42 15.25
C ARG A 146 -0.61 -6.48 14.52
N LEU A 147 -0.07 -7.13 13.50
CA LEU A 147 -0.76 -8.22 12.79
C LEU A 147 -1.05 -9.41 13.72
N GLN A 148 -0.11 -9.78 14.58
CA GLN A 148 -0.30 -10.81 15.61
C GLN A 148 -1.43 -10.44 16.58
N ASN A 149 -1.45 -9.20 17.08
CA ASN A 149 -2.50 -8.69 17.97
C ASN A 149 -3.88 -8.65 17.30
N MET A 150 -3.94 -8.53 15.97
CA MET A 150 -5.17 -8.66 15.19
C MET A 150 -5.61 -10.12 15.00
N GLY A 151 -4.86 -11.06 15.56
CA GLY A 151 -5.16 -12.51 15.56
C GLY A 151 -4.68 -13.22 14.29
N THR A 152 -3.68 -12.68 13.61
CA THR A 152 -3.06 -13.33 12.44
C THR A 152 -1.99 -14.31 12.91
N PRO A 153 -2.02 -15.59 12.48
CA PRO A 153 -1.00 -16.56 12.80
C PRO A 153 0.38 -16.21 12.21
N ASP A 154 1.45 -16.44 12.95
CA ASP A 154 2.83 -16.09 12.57
C ASP A 154 3.26 -16.72 11.24
N TYR A 155 2.86 -17.96 11.00
CA TYR A 155 3.20 -18.65 9.76
C TYR A 155 2.59 -17.99 8.51
N LEU A 156 1.39 -17.38 8.64
CA LEU A 156 0.76 -16.64 7.53
C LEU A 156 1.49 -15.31 7.29
N ILE A 157 1.86 -14.61 8.37
CA ILE A 157 2.63 -13.36 8.25
C ILE A 157 3.96 -13.64 7.57
N SER A 158 4.69 -14.65 8.05
CA SER A 158 5.99 -15.06 7.52
C SER A 158 5.93 -15.49 6.05
N ALA A 159 4.87 -16.19 5.65
CA ALA A 159 4.72 -16.68 4.28
C ALA A 159 4.28 -15.59 3.29
N ALA A 160 3.43 -14.66 3.72
CA ALA A 160 2.84 -13.65 2.83
C ALA A 160 3.60 -12.33 2.80
N CYS A 161 4.13 -11.87 3.96
CA CYS A 161 4.73 -10.55 4.07
C CYS A 161 6.15 -10.54 3.48
N GLN A 162 6.32 -9.83 2.38
CA GLN A 162 7.62 -9.72 1.69
C GLN A 162 8.42 -8.49 2.11
N LEU A 163 7.73 -7.39 2.43
CA LEU A 163 8.36 -6.14 2.80
C LEU A 163 7.48 -5.34 3.76
N VAL A 164 8.11 -4.77 4.77
CA VAL A 164 7.52 -3.74 5.61
C VAL A 164 8.38 -2.49 5.52
N LEU A 165 7.82 -1.42 4.98
CA LEU A 165 8.46 -0.12 4.83
C LEU A 165 7.91 0.84 5.87
N ALA A 166 8.70 1.17 6.89
CA ALA A 166 8.34 2.19 7.88
C ALA A 166 8.92 3.54 7.47
N GLN A 167 8.07 4.58 7.43
CA GLN A 167 8.51 5.89 6.96
C GLN A 167 8.06 7.04 7.83
N ARG A 168 8.87 8.10 7.83
CA ARG A 168 8.58 9.39 8.44
C ARG A 168 9.10 10.50 7.54
N LEU A 169 8.39 11.64 7.55
CA LEU A 169 8.88 12.83 6.86
C LEU A 169 9.80 13.64 7.79
N ALA A 170 10.94 14.05 7.25
CA ALA A 170 11.88 14.96 7.90
C ALA A 170 12.09 16.20 7.02
N ARG A 171 12.42 17.33 7.62
CA ARG A 171 12.77 18.53 6.86
C ARG A 171 14.12 18.35 6.18
N ARG A 172 14.19 18.69 4.91
CA ARG A 172 15.46 18.75 4.17
C ARG A 172 16.09 20.13 4.27
N THR A 173 17.39 20.16 4.23
CA THR A 173 18.14 21.41 4.02
C THR A 173 17.78 21.98 2.65
N CYS A 174 17.48 23.27 2.60
CA CYS A 174 17.18 23.94 1.33
C CYS A 174 18.40 23.86 0.39
N LYS A 175 18.15 23.57 -0.89
CA LYS A 175 19.22 23.47 -1.89
C LYS A 175 19.84 24.83 -2.24
N GLU A 176 19.08 25.91 -2.09
CA GLU A 176 19.48 27.26 -2.47
C GLU A 176 20.19 28.02 -1.35
N CYS A 177 19.82 27.73 -0.07
CA CYS A 177 20.39 28.42 1.08
C CYS A 177 21.27 27.51 1.96
N ARG A 178 21.94 26.56 1.37
CA ARG A 178 22.79 25.56 2.00
C ARG A 178 24.20 26.14 2.25
#